data_128eefd8963ff303556372262ce2e50e
#
_entry.id   128eefd8963ff303556372262ce2e50e
#
_cell.length_a   1.000
_cell.length_b   1.000
_cell.length_c   1.000
_cell.angle_alpha   90.00
_cell.angle_beta   90.00
_cell.angle_gamma   90.00
#
_symmetry.space_group_name_H-M   'P 1'
#
loop_
_entity.id
_entity.type
_entity.pdbx_description
1 polymer ?
#
loop_
_entity_poly.entity_id
_entity_poly.type
_entity_poly.pdbx_seq_one_letter_code
_entity_poly.pdbx_strand_id
1 'polypeptide(L)'
;MVSFGVDFAVHSIRRYQEEKSNNITFDKKFIIAFGGVGSALTLAFISDAIAFLSNITAGIESVVHFGLAAGVAAFASYIVLGIYAPFILSKIESIDNNNNKNKFLWTIEAIGSAGLSGGSVIVFLLVSPLIGIIMILTNLLMFLLLPIYLASRSKKNIEKEEKINNKNIFVKFEEMFSNIIIFIAKKPYLTILVFALITAYSTFLALKLEARFEVADFFNEESEFVVGLDKLDYHFGDTTGEIGVIYIKGDLSNPLAIEDMKKLIENLDSKEFLAHDKMGELLLIEPNLMSLINQTNISGNNKKENQETFENLINQGLINENNEEFYSSNRIKFTLIKEGDEFSTVFRVGIPDSANQKVTTLARNELEKELEFLNNKTYISDFGITGSPFVRDIELSSATSSLYKSIPIAAFASFIVLLITFRSIKYALVTVIPIGLVVSWLYGIMFIGGYSLNLVTATIGAISIGVGIDFSIHITQRFREEIRKNSYDIALQKTLNGTGIALLGSALSSIVGFSIMGFAPMPMFSSFGQITAIMIFLALISSVFVLPSLLVIVSKK
;
A
#
# COMPACT_ATOMS: atom_id res chain seq x y z
N MET A 1 0.41 -11.86 1.97
CA MET A 1 1.50 -12.85 1.79
C MET A 1 0.99 -14.24 1.45
N VAL A 2 0.14 -14.87 2.29
CA VAL A 2 -0.44 -16.20 1.97
C VAL A 2 -1.18 -16.18 0.64
N SER A 3 -1.92 -15.13 0.36
CA SER A 3 -2.69 -14.94 -0.88
C SER A 3 -1.82 -14.99 -2.15
N PHE A 4 -0.65 -14.34 -2.15
CA PHE A 4 0.30 -14.40 -3.27
C PHE A 4 0.95 -15.76 -3.44
N GLY A 5 1.24 -16.45 -2.31
CA GLY A 5 1.83 -17.78 -2.36
C GLY A 5 0.89 -18.85 -2.93
N VAL A 6 -0.42 -18.69 -2.73
CA VAL A 6 -1.44 -19.59 -3.30
C VAL A 6 -1.40 -19.59 -4.83
N ASP A 7 -1.11 -18.44 -5.45
CA ASP A 7 -0.99 -18.32 -6.90
C ASP A 7 0.08 -19.27 -7.47
N PHE A 8 1.28 -19.29 -6.90
CA PHE A 8 2.35 -20.21 -7.29
C PHE A 8 1.92 -21.68 -7.20
N ALA A 9 1.23 -22.06 -6.12
CA ALA A 9 0.76 -23.43 -5.93
C ALA A 9 -0.31 -23.83 -6.93
N VAL A 10 -1.30 -22.97 -7.17
CA VAL A 10 -2.41 -23.22 -8.11
C VAL A 10 -1.89 -23.45 -9.52
N HIS A 11 -0.98 -22.61 -10.02
CA HIS A 11 -0.41 -22.75 -11.35
C HIS A 11 0.41 -24.04 -11.50
N SER A 12 1.22 -24.40 -10.51
CA SER A 12 2.03 -25.62 -10.54
C SER A 12 1.17 -26.87 -10.50
N ILE A 13 0.17 -26.93 -9.62
CA ILE A 13 -0.72 -28.09 -9.48
C ILE A 13 -1.59 -28.27 -10.72
N ARG A 14 -2.18 -27.18 -11.24
CA ARG A 14 -3.00 -27.26 -12.44
C ARG A 14 -2.20 -27.74 -13.64
N ARG A 15 -0.97 -27.26 -13.80
CA ARG A 15 -0.10 -27.74 -14.88
C ARG A 15 0.22 -29.22 -14.76
N TYR A 16 0.48 -29.71 -13.54
CA TYR A 16 0.65 -31.14 -13.30
C TYR A 16 -0.60 -31.94 -13.66
N GLN A 17 -1.79 -31.43 -13.34
CA GLN A 17 -3.07 -32.09 -13.68
C GLN A 17 -3.32 -32.12 -15.17
N GLU A 18 -2.94 -31.10 -15.95
CA GLU A 18 -3.02 -31.08 -17.40
C GLU A 18 -2.18 -32.21 -18.06
N GLU A 19 -1.02 -32.53 -17.49
CA GLU A 19 -0.12 -33.59 -17.99
C GLU A 19 -0.50 -35.01 -17.52
N LYS A 20 -1.55 -35.16 -16.69
CA LYS A 20 -1.96 -36.44 -16.09
C LYS A 20 -2.50 -37.45 -17.13
N SER A 21 -2.90 -37.02 -18.29
CA SER A 21 -3.46 -37.87 -19.38
C SER A 21 -2.44 -38.79 -20.07
N ASN A 22 -1.14 -38.61 -19.80
CA ASN A 22 -0.09 -39.37 -20.47
C ASN A 22 0.42 -40.50 -19.55
N ASN A 23 0.54 -41.73 -20.03
CA ASN A 23 1.06 -42.92 -19.32
C ASN A 23 2.57 -42.80 -18.98
N ILE A 24 2.94 -41.77 -18.21
CA ILE A 24 4.33 -41.42 -17.86
C ILE A 24 4.50 -41.56 -16.33
N THR A 25 5.70 -41.92 -15.86
CA THR A 25 6.00 -42.00 -14.44
C THR A 25 5.87 -40.63 -13.77
N PHE A 26 5.54 -40.61 -12.46
CA PHE A 26 5.39 -39.37 -11.66
C PHE A 26 6.53 -38.37 -11.90
N ASP A 27 7.79 -38.82 -11.78
CA ASP A 27 8.95 -37.93 -11.89
C ASP A 27 9.03 -37.26 -13.26
N LYS A 28 8.75 -37.99 -14.34
CA LYS A 28 8.72 -37.41 -15.68
C LYS A 28 7.56 -36.45 -15.88
N LYS A 29 6.36 -36.78 -15.37
CA LYS A 29 5.19 -35.89 -15.42
C LYS A 29 5.48 -34.58 -14.67
N PHE A 30 6.04 -34.68 -13.46
CA PHE A 30 6.36 -33.50 -12.66
C PHE A 30 7.41 -32.63 -13.34
N ILE A 31 8.49 -33.22 -13.88
CA ILE A 31 9.54 -32.49 -14.59
C ILE A 31 8.97 -31.76 -15.82
N ILE A 32 8.10 -32.41 -16.60
CA ILE A 32 7.48 -31.78 -17.77
C ILE A 32 6.56 -30.63 -17.35
N ALA A 33 5.69 -30.88 -16.37
CA ALA A 33 4.75 -29.88 -15.87
C ALA A 33 5.49 -28.66 -15.27
N PHE A 34 6.47 -28.92 -14.41
CA PHE A 34 7.26 -27.86 -13.78
C PHE A 34 8.20 -27.16 -14.77
N GLY A 35 8.74 -27.87 -15.75
CA GLY A 35 9.53 -27.28 -16.84
C GLY A 35 8.72 -26.30 -17.69
N GLY A 36 7.41 -26.55 -17.87
CA GLY A 36 6.51 -25.65 -18.57
C GLY A 36 6.12 -24.41 -17.76
N VAL A 37 5.82 -24.57 -16.46
CA VAL A 37 5.34 -23.46 -15.63
C VAL A 37 6.45 -22.80 -14.79
N GLY A 38 7.52 -23.54 -14.48
CA GLY A 38 8.57 -23.08 -13.57
C GLY A 38 9.27 -21.80 -14.03
N SER A 39 9.46 -21.63 -15.34
CA SER A 39 10.02 -20.39 -15.90
C SER A 39 9.09 -19.19 -15.66
N ALA A 40 7.78 -19.37 -15.78
CA ALA A 40 6.79 -18.32 -15.51
C ALA A 40 6.75 -17.99 -14.03
N LEU A 41 6.75 -19.01 -13.14
CA LEU A 41 6.78 -18.82 -11.69
C LEU A 41 8.05 -18.12 -11.22
N THR A 42 9.21 -18.49 -11.73
CA THR A 42 10.47 -17.83 -11.42
C THR A 42 10.46 -16.37 -11.87
N LEU A 43 9.90 -16.11 -13.05
CA LEU A 43 9.79 -14.77 -13.60
C LEU A 43 8.81 -13.91 -12.78
N ALA A 44 7.68 -14.45 -12.38
CA ALA A 44 6.71 -13.83 -11.49
C ALA A 44 7.36 -13.48 -10.14
N PHE A 45 8.03 -14.44 -9.50
CA PHE A 45 8.79 -14.20 -8.27
C PHE A 45 9.83 -13.07 -8.41
N ILE A 46 10.61 -13.06 -9.51
CA ILE A 46 11.62 -12.00 -9.74
C ILE A 46 10.94 -10.64 -9.90
N SER A 47 9.81 -10.59 -10.61
CA SER A 47 9.04 -9.35 -10.81
C SER A 47 8.45 -8.84 -9.50
N ASP A 48 7.89 -9.72 -8.66
CA ASP A 48 7.43 -9.39 -7.31
C ASP A 48 8.55 -8.87 -6.43
N ALA A 49 9.67 -9.59 -6.40
CA ALA A 49 10.83 -9.17 -5.62
C ALA A 49 11.32 -7.78 -6.04
N ILE A 50 11.40 -7.48 -7.34
CA ILE A 50 11.77 -6.16 -7.84
C ILE A 50 10.74 -5.10 -7.41
N ALA A 51 9.45 -5.38 -7.55
CA ALA A 51 8.40 -4.45 -7.17
C ALA A 51 8.44 -4.11 -5.67
N PHE A 52 8.61 -5.10 -4.81
CA PHE A 52 8.72 -4.87 -3.37
C PHE A 52 10.03 -4.19 -2.98
N LEU A 53 11.15 -4.63 -3.54
CA LEU A 53 12.48 -4.05 -3.25
C LEU A 53 12.63 -2.64 -3.82
N SER A 54 11.85 -2.24 -4.84
CA SER A 54 11.86 -0.85 -5.31
C SER A 54 11.45 0.15 -4.21
N ASN A 55 10.70 -0.30 -3.20
CA ASN A 55 10.36 0.50 -2.03
C ASN A 55 11.57 0.87 -1.15
N ILE A 56 12.73 0.24 -1.33
CA ILE A 56 13.98 0.64 -0.64
C ILE A 56 14.38 2.08 -1.01
N THR A 57 13.98 2.54 -2.18
CA THR A 57 14.22 3.93 -2.61
C THR A 57 13.25 4.94 -2.02
N ALA A 58 12.26 4.48 -1.23
CA ALA A 58 11.32 5.36 -0.55
C ALA A 58 12.02 6.11 0.60
N GLY A 59 11.73 7.40 0.74
CA GLY A 59 12.27 8.23 1.81
C GLY A 59 11.66 7.96 3.20
N ILE A 60 10.82 6.92 3.33
CA ILE A 60 10.07 6.59 4.56
C ILE A 60 10.47 5.21 5.04
N GLU A 61 10.94 5.13 6.26
CA GLU A 61 11.47 3.92 6.89
C GLU A 61 10.44 2.77 6.93
N SER A 62 9.17 3.07 7.26
CA SER A 62 8.09 2.07 7.28
C SER A 62 7.82 1.46 5.90
N VAL A 63 7.90 2.25 4.83
CA VAL A 63 7.74 1.77 3.44
C VAL A 63 8.93 0.90 3.02
N VAL A 64 10.15 1.27 3.42
CA VAL A 64 11.36 0.48 3.20
C VAL A 64 11.26 -0.87 3.91
N HIS A 65 10.90 -0.88 5.19
CA HIS A 65 10.72 -2.11 5.97
C HIS A 65 9.62 -3.01 5.39
N PHE A 66 8.50 -2.43 4.95
CA PHE A 66 7.45 -3.17 4.26
C PHE A 66 7.98 -3.83 2.98
N GLY A 67 8.72 -3.09 2.15
CA GLY A 67 9.30 -3.61 0.91
C GLY A 67 10.27 -4.77 1.15
N LEU A 68 11.14 -4.66 2.15
CA LEU A 68 12.06 -5.73 2.54
C LEU A 68 11.32 -6.97 3.06
N ALA A 69 10.38 -6.81 3.98
CA ALA A 69 9.58 -7.89 4.53
C ALA A 69 8.76 -8.60 3.44
N ALA A 70 8.16 -7.85 2.53
CA ALA A 70 7.40 -8.37 1.41
C ALA A 70 8.28 -9.13 0.41
N GLY A 71 9.48 -8.63 0.11
CA GLY A 71 10.45 -9.32 -0.74
C GLY A 71 10.91 -10.66 -0.17
N VAL A 72 11.22 -10.71 1.14
CA VAL A 72 11.56 -11.96 1.84
C VAL A 72 10.38 -12.94 1.84
N ALA A 73 9.16 -12.45 2.06
CA ALA A 73 7.98 -13.30 2.05
C ALA A 73 7.64 -13.82 0.65
N ALA A 74 7.87 -13.04 -0.42
CA ALA A 74 7.74 -13.50 -1.80
C ALA A 74 8.74 -14.64 -2.09
N PHE A 75 9.98 -14.51 -1.64
CA PHE A 75 10.99 -15.57 -1.77
C PHE A 75 10.59 -16.86 -1.03
N ALA A 76 10.17 -16.74 0.23
CA ALA A 76 9.70 -17.86 1.01
C ALA A 76 8.48 -18.55 0.37
N SER A 77 7.52 -17.75 -0.13
CA SER A 77 6.32 -18.24 -0.83
C SER A 77 6.69 -18.98 -2.11
N TYR A 78 7.61 -18.45 -2.90
CA TYR A 78 8.09 -19.11 -4.12
C TYR A 78 8.69 -20.49 -3.84
N ILE A 79 9.56 -20.60 -2.83
CA ILE A 79 10.17 -21.89 -2.47
C ILE A 79 9.12 -22.85 -1.89
N VAL A 80 8.36 -22.41 -0.88
CA VAL A 80 7.45 -23.30 -0.14
C VAL A 80 6.22 -23.65 -0.97
N LEU A 81 5.54 -22.66 -1.52
CA LEU A 81 4.26 -22.83 -2.21
C LEU A 81 4.44 -23.04 -3.72
N GLY A 82 5.49 -22.51 -4.32
CA GLY A 82 5.79 -22.70 -5.74
C GLY A 82 6.48 -24.02 -6.05
N ILE A 83 7.34 -24.53 -5.17
CA ILE A 83 8.15 -25.73 -5.42
C ILE A 83 7.77 -26.89 -4.51
N TYR A 84 7.88 -26.73 -3.17
CA TYR A 84 7.70 -27.85 -2.24
C TYR A 84 6.26 -28.33 -2.14
N ALA A 85 5.30 -27.45 -1.94
CA ALA A 85 3.90 -27.82 -1.78
C ALA A 85 3.32 -28.49 -3.05
N PRO A 86 3.52 -27.97 -4.28
CA PRO A 86 3.10 -28.67 -5.49
C PRO A 86 3.75 -30.05 -5.67
N PHE A 87 5.04 -30.17 -5.36
CA PHE A 87 5.74 -31.46 -5.42
C PHE A 87 5.10 -32.49 -4.48
N ILE A 88 4.87 -32.11 -3.22
CA ILE A 88 4.28 -32.99 -2.21
C ILE A 88 2.85 -33.37 -2.58
N LEU A 89 2.01 -32.39 -2.93
CA LEU A 89 0.61 -32.62 -3.32
C LEU A 89 0.50 -33.49 -4.57
N SER A 90 1.32 -33.22 -5.58
CA SER A 90 1.35 -34.03 -6.78
C SER A 90 1.79 -35.47 -6.51
N LYS A 91 2.72 -35.66 -5.56
CA LYS A 91 3.17 -36.98 -5.12
C LYS A 91 2.06 -37.73 -4.37
N ILE A 92 1.33 -37.06 -3.47
CA ILE A 92 0.16 -37.62 -2.79
C ILE A 92 -0.90 -38.05 -3.81
N GLU A 93 -1.24 -37.16 -4.75
CA GLU A 93 -2.24 -37.44 -5.79
C GLU A 93 -1.83 -38.61 -6.69
N SER A 94 -0.53 -38.79 -6.97
CA SER A 94 -0.02 -39.92 -7.76
C SER A 94 -0.14 -41.27 -7.05
N ILE A 95 -0.22 -41.28 -5.72
CA ILE A 95 -0.31 -42.49 -4.90
C ILE A 95 -1.76 -42.81 -4.55
N ASP A 96 -2.60 -41.81 -4.33
CA ASP A 96 -4.01 -41.95 -3.94
C ASP A 96 -4.91 -42.07 -5.20
N ASN A 97 -4.88 -43.26 -5.78
CA ASN A 97 -5.69 -43.58 -6.97
C ASN A 97 -7.10 -44.07 -6.63
N ASN A 98 -7.59 -43.83 -5.43
CA ASN A 98 -8.90 -44.30 -4.97
C ASN A 98 -9.99 -43.22 -5.21
N ASN A 99 -10.52 -43.20 -6.44
CA ASN A 99 -11.49 -42.23 -6.94
C ASN A 99 -12.91 -42.30 -6.34
N ASN A 100 -13.09 -42.99 -5.21
CA ASN A 100 -14.39 -43.16 -4.55
C ASN A 100 -14.56 -42.33 -3.28
N LYS A 101 -13.73 -41.33 -3.01
CA LYS A 101 -14.00 -40.39 -1.90
C LYS A 101 -15.26 -39.58 -2.21
N ASN A 102 -16.25 -39.68 -1.33
CA ASN A 102 -17.47 -38.92 -1.41
C ASN A 102 -17.10 -37.41 -1.46
N LYS A 103 -17.46 -36.71 -2.54
CA LYS A 103 -17.12 -35.28 -2.76
C LYS A 103 -17.46 -34.41 -1.56
N PHE A 104 -18.52 -34.75 -0.85
CA PHE A 104 -18.96 -34.07 0.36
C PHE A 104 -17.96 -34.22 1.52
N LEU A 105 -17.45 -35.41 1.77
CA LEU A 105 -16.43 -35.66 2.81
C LEU A 105 -15.12 -34.94 2.49
N TRP A 106 -14.71 -34.94 1.22
CA TRP A 106 -13.52 -34.20 0.78
C TRP A 106 -13.67 -32.68 1.00
N THR A 107 -14.85 -32.12 0.73
CA THR A 107 -15.10 -30.69 0.98
C THR A 107 -15.04 -30.37 2.47
N ILE A 108 -15.61 -31.22 3.34
CA ILE A 108 -15.54 -31.05 4.80
C ILE A 108 -14.08 -31.13 5.30
N GLU A 109 -13.31 -32.10 4.82
CA GLU A 109 -11.89 -32.22 5.14
C GLU A 109 -11.09 -30.98 4.73
N ALA A 110 -11.35 -30.44 3.52
CA ALA A 110 -10.68 -29.23 3.01
C ALA A 110 -11.05 -27.98 3.86
N ILE A 111 -12.35 -27.77 4.15
CA ILE A 111 -12.80 -26.65 4.98
C ILE A 111 -12.28 -26.81 6.42
N GLY A 112 -12.35 -28.01 6.97
CA GLY A 112 -11.85 -28.30 8.32
C GLY A 112 -10.35 -28.06 8.46
N SER A 113 -9.54 -28.52 7.50
CA SER A 113 -8.09 -28.30 7.50
C SER A 113 -7.73 -26.82 7.35
N ALA A 114 -8.43 -26.09 6.48
CA ALA A 114 -8.24 -24.66 6.32
C ALA A 114 -8.61 -23.88 7.60
N GLY A 115 -9.75 -24.23 8.23
CA GLY A 115 -10.19 -23.61 9.48
C GLY A 115 -9.24 -23.88 10.65
N LEU A 116 -8.77 -25.13 10.80
CA LEU A 116 -7.80 -25.48 11.84
C LEU A 116 -6.44 -24.82 11.61
N SER A 117 -5.99 -24.72 10.35
CA SER A 117 -4.73 -24.05 10.02
C SER A 117 -4.83 -22.54 10.29
N GLY A 118 -5.91 -21.88 9.87
CA GLY A 118 -6.17 -20.46 10.18
C GLY A 118 -6.31 -20.23 11.69
N GLY A 119 -7.07 -21.08 12.39
CA GLY A 119 -7.22 -21.01 13.84
C GLY A 119 -5.91 -21.16 14.59
N SER A 120 -5.02 -22.04 14.13
CA SER A 120 -3.69 -22.22 14.76
C SER A 120 -2.79 -20.98 14.61
N VAL A 121 -2.88 -20.28 13.50
CA VAL A 121 -2.18 -18.99 13.31
C VAL A 121 -2.76 -17.90 14.21
N ILE A 122 -4.08 -17.84 14.35
CA ILE A 122 -4.75 -16.89 15.27
C ILE A 122 -4.31 -17.15 16.71
N VAL A 123 -4.31 -18.42 17.15
CA VAL A 123 -3.85 -18.79 18.50
C VAL A 123 -2.38 -18.44 18.71
N PHE A 124 -1.54 -18.65 17.71
CA PHE A 124 -0.12 -18.27 17.74
C PHE A 124 0.08 -16.77 17.97
N LEU A 125 -0.71 -15.94 17.26
CA LEU A 125 -0.55 -14.48 17.28
C LEU A 125 -1.24 -13.81 18.48
N LEU A 126 -2.43 -14.30 18.87
CA LEU A 126 -3.31 -13.56 19.80
C LEU A 126 -3.43 -14.22 21.18
N VAL A 127 -3.16 -15.52 21.31
CA VAL A 127 -3.39 -16.25 22.58
C VAL A 127 -2.08 -16.68 23.21
N SER A 128 -1.34 -17.55 22.54
CA SER A 128 -0.06 -18.08 23.03
C SER A 128 0.78 -18.61 21.88
N PRO A 129 2.01 -18.08 21.67
CA PRO A 129 2.92 -18.59 20.64
C PRO A 129 3.22 -20.09 20.81
N LEU A 130 3.36 -20.57 22.03
CA LEU A 130 3.67 -21.98 22.30
C LEU A 130 2.50 -22.90 21.89
N ILE A 131 1.27 -22.56 22.26
CA ILE A 131 0.07 -23.33 21.89
C ILE A 131 -0.14 -23.27 20.38
N GLY A 132 0.03 -22.10 19.76
CA GLY A 132 -0.06 -21.93 18.32
C GLY A 132 0.94 -22.78 17.55
N ILE A 133 2.21 -22.83 17.98
CA ILE A 133 3.23 -23.71 17.37
C ILE A 133 2.82 -25.19 17.48
N ILE A 134 2.36 -25.64 18.64
CA ILE A 134 1.89 -27.02 18.82
C ILE A 134 0.73 -27.34 17.88
N MET A 135 -0.23 -26.43 17.74
CA MET A 135 -1.36 -26.59 16.81
C MET A 135 -0.89 -26.61 15.34
N ILE A 136 0.04 -25.73 14.94
CA ILE A 136 0.61 -25.71 13.58
C ILE A 136 1.33 -27.05 13.30
N LEU A 137 2.15 -27.52 14.22
CA LEU A 137 2.87 -28.80 14.07
C LEU A 137 1.90 -29.98 14.02
N THR A 138 0.85 -29.97 14.82
CA THR A 138 -0.20 -31.01 14.81
C THR A 138 -0.96 -31.01 13.48
N ASN A 139 -1.33 -29.85 12.97
CA ASN A 139 -1.97 -29.72 11.66
C ASN A 139 -1.05 -30.23 10.52
N LEU A 140 0.23 -29.87 10.55
CA LEU A 140 1.22 -30.34 9.58
C LEU A 140 1.37 -31.88 9.64
N LEU A 141 1.37 -32.46 10.83
CA LEU A 141 1.43 -33.91 11.02
C LEU A 141 0.16 -34.58 10.48
N MET A 142 -1.01 -34.08 10.83
CA MET A 142 -2.31 -34.70 10.49
C MET A 142 -2.67 -34.57 9.02
N PHE A 143 -2.46 -33.38 8.43
CA PHE A 143 -2.93 -33.09 7.07
C PHE A 143 -1.84 -33.22 6.00
N LEU A 144 -0.58 -33.24 6.36
CA LEU A 144 0.53 -33.39 5.42
C LEU A 144 1.30 -34.71 5.62
N LEU A 145 1.88 -34.94 6.79
CA LEU A 145 2.79 -36.07 7.01
C LEU A 145 2.05 -37.40 7.10
N LEU A 146 0.90 -37.46 7.77
CA LEU A 146 0.12 -38.68 7.92
C LEU A 146 -0.45 -39.18 6.58
N PRO A 147 -1.07 -38.33 5.72
CA PRO A 147 -1.50 -38.74 4.38
C PRO A 147 -0.36 -39.25 3.50
N ILE A 148 0.83 -38.57 3.53
CA ILE A 148 2.01 -39.03 2.79
C ILE A 148 2.46 -40.40 3.29
N TYR A 149 2.53 -40.62 4.60
CA TYR A 149 2.92 -41.90 5.19
C TYR A 149 1.94 -43.02 4.83
N LEU A 150 0.62 -42.76 4.96
CA LEU A 150 -0.41 -43.73 4.60
C LEU A 150 -0.40 -44.04 3.09
N ALA A 151 -0.24 -43.04 2.26
CA ALA A 151 -0.15 -43.18 0.80
C ALA A 151 1.11 -43.99 0.41
N SER A 152 2.24 -43.77 1.09
CA SER A 152 3.48 -44.55 0.81
C SER A 152 3.37 -46.02 1.13
N ARG A 153 2.48 -46.41 2.04
CA ARG A 153 2.22 -47.82 2.44
C ARG A 153 1.16 -48.52 1.57
N SER A 154 0.33 -47.77 0.87
CA SER A 154 -0.70 -48.33 -0.02
C SER A 154 -0.05 -48.98 -1.23
N LYS A 155 -0.21 -50.29 -1.44
CA LYS A 155 0.28 -51.03 -2.60
C LYS A 155 -0.44 -50.56 -3.86
N LYS A 156 0.31 -50.28 -4.93
CA LYS A 156 -0.17 -49.92 -6.28
C LYS A 156 -1.29 -50.85 -6.76
N ASN A 157 -2.47 -50.31 -6.96
CA ASN A 157 -3.44 -50.90 -7.86
C ASN A 157 -3.42 -50.13 -9.22
N ILE A 158 -3.36 -50.93 -10.29
CA ILE A 158 -3.18 -50.52 -11.68
C ILE A 158 -4.37 -49.67 -12.16
N GLU A 159 -4.05 -48.59 -12.85
CA GLU A 159 -4.96 -47.59 -13.41
C GLU A 159 -6.06 -48.19 -14.31
N LYS A 160 -7.32 -47.89 -13.99
CA LYS A 160 -8.42 -47.93 -14.94
C LYS A 160 -8.65 -46.52 -15.48
N GLU A 161 -8.61 -46.36 -16.81
CA GLU A 161 -8.98 -45.12 -17.49
C GLU A 161 -10.37 -44.64 -17.07
N GLU A 162 -10.49 -43.51 -16.41
CA GLU A 162 -11.75 -42.82 -16.25
C GLU A 162 -12.08 -41.99 -17.48
N LYS A 163 -13.18 -42.33 -18.13
CA LYS A 163 -13.88 -41.47 -19.06
C LYS A 163 -14.37 -40.24 -18.29
N ILE A 164 -13.79 -39.06 -18.55
CA ILE A 164 -14.22 -37.77 -18.03
C ILE A 164 -15.69 -37.56 -18.42
N ASN A 165 -16.56 -37.60 -17.44
CA ASN A 165 -17.99 -37.40 -17.66
C ASN A 165 -18.22 -35.87 -17.82
N ASN A 166 -18.44 -35.42 -19.05
CA ASN A 166 -18.57 -34.01 -19.51
C ASN A 166 -19.78 -33.24 -18.94
N LYS A 167 -20.36 -33.65 -17.82
CA LYS A 167 -21.53 -32.99 -17.18
C LYS A 167 -21.23 -32.04 -16.02
N ASN A 168 -19.97 -31.72 -15.79
CA ASN A 168 -19.64 -30.80 -14.70
C ASN A 168 -19.97 -29.34 -15.07
N ILE A 169 -20.76 -28.66 -14.24
CA ILE A 169 -21.10 -27.24 -14.36
C ILE A 169 -19.82 -26.38 -14.53
N PHE A 170 -18.73 -26.75 -13.86
CA PHE A 170 -17.43 -26.09 -13.98
C PHE A 170 -16.84 -26.13 -15.40
N VAL A 171 -16.93 -27.26 -16.12
CA VAL A 171 -16.42 -27.37 -17.49
C VAL A 171 -17.21 -26.46 -18.44
N LYS A 172 -18.53 -26.38 -18.25
CA LYS A 172 -19.36 -25.45 -19.04
C LYS A 172 -19.03 -23.99 -18.75
N PHE A 173 -18.74 -23.65 -17.48
CA PHE A 173 -18.31 -22.30 -17.09
C PHE A 173 -16.95 -21.97 -17.73
N GLU A 174 -15.98 -22.89 -17.67
CA GLU A 174 -14.66 -22.74 -18.30
C GLU A 174 -14.78 -22.47 -19.80
N GLU A 175 -15.59 -23.27 -20.52
CA GLU A 175 -15.83 -23.07 -21.94
C GLU A 175 -16.53 -21.74 -22.25
N MET A 176 -17.56 -21.39 -21.49
CA MET A 176 -18.27 -20.13 -21.66
C MET A 176 -17.34 -18.93 -21.45
N PHE A 177 -16.57 -18.94 -20.35
CA PHE A 177 -15.63 -17.89 -20.02
C PHE A 177 -14.56 -17.71 -21.11
N SER A 178 -13.94 -18.80 -21.55
CA SER A 178 -12.97 -18.80 -22.63
C SER A 178 -13.55 -18.26 -23.94
N ASN A 179 -14.77 -18.68 -24.31
CA ASN A 179 -15.43 -18.25 -25.55
C ASN A 179 -15.71 -16.74 -25.55
N ILE A 180 -16.12 -16.17 -24.40
CA ILE A 180 -16.34 -14.72 -24.26
C ILE A 180 -15.02 -13.97 -24.50
N ILE A 181 -13.93 -14.41 -23.88
CA ILE A 181 -12.63 -13.75 -24.01
C ILE A 181 -12.12 -13.87 -25.47
N ILE A 182 -12.26 -15.03 -26.09
CA ILE A 182 -11.87 -15.23 -27.50
C ILE A 182 -12.68 -14.31 -28.40
N PHE A 183 -13.99 -14.17 -28.18
CA PHE A 183 -14.84 -13.25 -28.93
C PHE A 183 -14.36 -11.80 -28.85
N ILE A 184 -14.00 -11.35 -27.65
CA ILE A 184 -13.46 -10.01 -27.40
C ILE A 184 -12.08 -9.87 -28.08
N ALA A 185 -11.18 -10.84 -27.92
CA ALA A 185 -9.85 -10.82 -28.48
C ALA A 185 -9.83 -10.86 -30.03
N LYS A 186 -10.87 -11.39 -30.66
CA LYS A 186 -11.02 -11.35 -32.12
C LYS A 186 -11.29 -9.96 -32.70
N LYS A 187 -11.70 -8.99 -31.84
CA LYS A 187 -11.89 -7.57 -32.20
C LYS A 187 -10.86 -6.67 -31.51
N PRO A 188 -9.54 -6.87 -31.73
CA PRO A 188 -8.51 -6.28 -30.89
C PRO A 188 -8.50 -4.76 -30.90
N TYR A 189 -8.71 -4.14 -32.06
CA TYR A 189 -8.71 -2.67 -32.18
C TYR A 189 -9.88 -2.03 -31.43
N LEU A 190 -11.08 -2.63 -31.47
CA LEU A 190 -12.24 -2.13 -30.73
C LEU A 190 -12.01 -2.28 -29.23
N THR A 191 -11.50 -3.43 -28.78
CA THR A 191 -11.19 -3.67 -27.38
C THR A 191 -10.17 -2.67 -26.86
N ILE A 192 -9.07 -2.47 -27.58
CA ILE A 192 -8.03 -1.50 -27.19
C ILE A 192 -8.60 -0.07 -27.14
N LEU A 193 -9.43 0.31 -28.13
CA LEU A 193 -10.06 1.63 -28.14
C LEU A 193 -10.94 1.86 -26.89
N VAL A 194 -11.80 0.89 -26.54
CA VAL A 194 -12.67 0.98 -25.38
C VAL A 194 -11.84 1.12 -24.08
N PHE A 195 -10.85 0.25 -23.90
CA PHE A 195 -10.01 0.31 -22.71
C PHE A 195 -9.09 1.55 -22.68
N ALA A 196 -8.68 2.07 -23.84
CA ALA A 196 -7.95 3.34 -23.91
C ALA A 196 -8.83 4.53 -23.47
N LEU A 197 -10.09 4.56 -23.86
CA LEU A 197 -11.05 5.60 -23.41
C LEU A 197 -11.30 5.51 -21.89
N ILE A 198 -11.50 4.30 -21.37
CA ILE A 198 -11.64 4.06 -19.93
C ILE A 198 -10.37 4.56 -19.19
N THR A 199 -9.19 4.23 -19.71
CA THR A 199 -7.92 4.65 -19.12
C THR A 199 -7.76 6.17 -19.15
N ALA A 200 -8.07 6.82 -20.26
CA ALA A 200 -8.01 8.29 -20.37
C ALA A 200 -8.93 8.97 -19.34
N TYR A 201 -10.16 8.47 -19.19
CA TYR A 201 -11.09 8.97 -18.20
C TYR A 201 -10.64 8.70 -16.77
N SER A 202 -10.16 7.49 -16.47
CA SER A 202 -9.62 7.16 -15.16
C SER A 202 -8.39 7.97 -14.80
N THR A 203 -7.49 8.22 -15.76
CA THR A 203 -6.32 9.10 -15.54
C THR A 203 -6.76 10.52 -15.22
N PHE A 204 -7.76 11.06 -15.92
CA PHE A 204 -8.32 12.37 -15.61
C PHE A 204 -8.87 12.46 -14.18
N LEU A 205 -9.54 11.41 -13.70
CA LEU A 205 -10.02 11.33 -12.32
C LEU A 205 -8.86 11.15 -11.33
N ALA A 206 -7.88 10.31 -11.65
CA ALA A 206 -6.70 10.07 -10.82
C ALA A 206 -5.90 11.35 -10.53
N LEU A 207 -5.84 12.28 -11.49
CA LEU A 207 -5.19 13.59 -11.30
C LEU A 207 -5.90 14.51 -10.30
N LYS A 208 -7.15 14.19 -9.95
CA LYS A 208 -7.93 14.92 -8.94
C LYS A 208 -7.84 14.29 -7.55
N LEU A 209 -7.18 13.13 -7.43
CA LEU A 209 -7.03 12.44 -6.15
C LEU A 209 -6.15 13.27 -5.23
N GLU A 210 -6.66 13.53 -4.04
CA GLU A 210 -5.96 14.31 -3.02
C GLU A 210 -5.32 13.42 -1.98
N ALA A 211 -4.16 13.85 -1.50
CA ALA A 211 -3.54 13.22 -0.36
C ALA A 211 -4.12 13.82 0.93
N ARG A 212 -4.60 12.96 1.82
CA ARG A 212 -5.15 13.33 3.13
C ARG A 212 -4.57 12.43 4.21
N PHE A 213 -4.46 12.98 5.39
CA PHE A 213 -4.06 12.25 6.57
C PHE A 213 -4.99 12.65 7.72
N GLU A 214 -5.71 11.69 8.23
CA GLU A 214 -6.56 11.86 9.41
C GLU A 214 -6.08 10.92 10.51
N VAL A 215 -5.88 11.45 11.70
CA VAL A 215 -5.46 10.64 12.86
C VAL A 215 -6.50 9.57 13.18
N ALA A 216 -7.78 9.87 12.95
CA ALA A 216 -8.88 8.94 13.12
C ALA A 216 -8.73 7.65 12.28
N ASP A 217 -8.08 7.71 11.09
CA ASP A 217 -7.86 6.53 10.23
C ASP A 217 -7.08 5.40 10.92
N PHE A 218 -6.29 5.74 11.95
CA PHE A 218 -5.44 4.80 12.68
C PHE A 218 -6.12 4.14 13.88
N PHE A 219 -7.36 4.51 14.16
CA PHE A 219 -8.11 4.01 15.32
C PHE A 219 -9.43 3.40 14.89
N ASN A 220 -10.01 2.59 15.76
CA ASN A 220 -11.39 2.13 15.57
C ASN A 220 -12.34 3.33 15.66
N GLU A 221 -13.23 3.51 14.68
CA GLU A 221 -14.23 4.58 14.62
C GLU A 221 -15.10 4.64 15.89
N GLU A 222 -15.38 3.50 16.52
CA GLU A 222 -16.17 3.40 17.76
C GLU A 222 -15.33 3.66 19.03
N SER A 223 -14.03 3.92 18.91
CA SER A 223 -13.16 4.18 20.07
C SER A 223 -13.56 5.50 20.75
N GLU A 224 -13.45 5.54 22.08
CA GLU A 224 -13.72 6.77 22.86
C GLU A 224 -12.86 7.95 22.38
N PHE A 225 -11.69 7.66 21.86
CA PHE A 225 -10.78 8.67 21.31
C PHE A 225 -11.35 9.31 20.03
N VAL A 226 -11.80 8.54 19.06
CA VAL A 226 -12.37 9.06 17.79
C VAL A 226 -13.69 9.76 18.06
N VAL A 227 -14.57 9.14 18.85
CA VAL A 227 -15.83 9.77 19.27
C VAL A 227 -15.59 11.07 20.03
N GLY A 228 -14.50 11.15 20.78
CA GLY A 228 -14.08 12.38 21.48
C GLY A 228 -13.62 13.47 20.52
N LEU A 229 -12.84 13.11 19.49
CA LEU A 229 -12.42 14.04 18.43
C LEU A 229 -13.63 14.58 17.67
N ASP A 230 -14.55 13.72 17.22
CA ASP A 230 -15.76 14.11 16.51
C ASP A 230 -16.64 15.08 17.33
N LYS A 231 -16.74 14.84 18.64
CA LYS A 231 -17.47 15.75 19.53
C LYS A 231 -16.77 17.11 19.69
N LEU A 232 -15.43 17.11 19.74
CA LEU A 232 -14.66 18.36 19.77
C LEU A 232 -14.90 19.15 18.48
N ASP A 233 -14.80 18.51 17.33
CA ASP A 233 -15.03 19.15 16.03
C ASP A 233 -16.48 19.65 15.90
N TYR A 234 -17.46 18.86 16.36
CA TYR A 234 -18.86 19.27 16.33
C TYR A 234 -19.18 20.49 17.20
N HIS A 235 -18.59 20.56 18.41
CA HIS A 235 -18.92 21.60 19.38
C HIS A 235 -18.07 22.86 19.24
N PHE A 236 -16.79 22.71 18.87
CA PHE A 236 -15.83 23.81 18.79
C PHE A 236 -15.51 24.22 17.36
N GLY A 237 -15.81 23.35 16.40
CA GLY A 237 -15.43 23.50 14.98
C GLY A 237 -13.93 23.33 14.76
N ASP A 238 -13.52 23.13 13.53
CA ASP A 238 -12.10 23.12 13.13
C ASP A 238 -11.58 24.54 12.89
N THR A 239 -11.97 25.48 13.77
CA THR A 239 -11.58 26.88 13.64
C THR A 239 -10.13 27.13 14.02
N THR A 240 -9.57 26.27 14.88
CA THR A 240 -8.18 26.40 15.32
C THR A 240 -7.23 25.54 14.50
N GLY A 241 -7.71 24.40 13.96
CA GLY A 241 -6.90 23.43 13.27
C GLY A 241 -5.78 22.82 14.15
N GLU A 242 -4.86 22.09 13.54
CA GLU A 242 -3.67 21.62 14.24
C GLU A 242 -2.64 22.72 14.44
N ILE A 243 -1.83 22.59 15.50
CA ILE A 243 -0.86 23.60 15.88
C ILE A 243 0.41 23.46 15.06
N GLY A 244 0.68 24.46 14.23
CA GLY A 244 2.00 24.74 13.66
C GLY A 244 2.83 25.57 14.62
N VAL A 245 4.14 25.37 14.64
CA VAL A 245 5.07 26.06 15.53
C VAL A 245 6.13 26.76 14.69
N ILE A 246 6.27 28.06 14.89
CA ILE A 246 7.36 28.88 14.39
C ILE A 246 8.34 29.06 15.53
N TYR A 247 9.61 28.69 15.36
CA TYR A 247 10.65 28.94 16.36
C TYR A 247 11.66 29.94 15.83
N ILE A 248 12.16 30.77 16.73
CA ILE A 248 13.16 31.80 16.43
C ILE A 248 14.15 31.88 17.61
N LYS A 249 15.44 31.81 17.29
CA LYS A 249 16.55 31.86 18.23
C LYS A 249 17.50 33.00 17.88
N GLY A 250 18.04 33.65 18.90
CA GLY A 250 19.04 34.70 18.75
C GLY A 250 19.07 35.66 19.90
N ASP A 251 19.64 36.85 19.68
CA ASP A 251 19.60 37.97 20.62
C ASP A 251 18.25 38.69 20.56
N LEU A 252 17.19 38.00 21.05
CA LEU A 252 15.82 38.51 21.01
C LEU A 252 15.58 39.70 21.96
N SER A 253 16.54 40.01 22.85
CA SER A 253 16.51 41.22 23.66
C SER A 253 16.87 42.49 22.88
N ASN A 254 17.42 42.33 21.66
CA ASN A 254 17.73 43.44 20.78
C ASN A 254 16.43 44.13 20.30
N PRO A 255 16.33 45.48 20.43
CA PRO A 255 15.16 46.23 19.99
C PRO A 255 14.72 45.94 18.54
N LEU A 256 15.68 45.75 17.61
CA LEU A 256 15.41 45.43 16.23
C LEU A 256 14.80 44.03 16.07
N ALA A 257 15.20 43.06 16.92
CA ALA A 257 14.61 41.72 16.91
C ALA A 257 13.12 41.80 17.31
N ILE A 258 12.81 42.57 18.35
CA ILE A 258 11.41 42.77 18.80
C ILE A 258 10.57 43.43 17.70
N GLU A 259 11.12 44.44 17.00
CA GLU A 259 10.43 45.08 15.88
C GLU A 259 10.18 44.11 14.72
N ASP A 260 11.18 43.30 14.37
CA ASP A 260 11.02 42.29 13.30
C ASP A 260 10.01 41.20 13.69
N MET A 261 9.94 40.80 14.97
CA MET A 261 8.90 39.87 15.44
C MET A 261 7.50 40.47 15.34
N LYS A 262 7.32 41.75 15.67
CA LYS A 262 6.04 42.47 15.51
C LYS A 262 5.63 42.49 14.04
N LYS A 263 6.54 42.84 13.13
CA LYS A 263 6.29 42.82 11.68
C LYS A 263 5.93 41.44 11.17
N LEU A 264 6.60 40.39 11.67
CA LEU A 264 6.28 39.00 11.32
C LEU A 264 4.83 38.70 11.68
N ILE A 265 4.41 39.00 12.91
CA ILE A 265 3.03 38.72 13.34
C ILE A 265 2.01 39.53 12.55
N GLU A 266 2.27 40.80 12.25
CA GLU A 266 1.41 41.64 11.39
C GLU A 266 1.28 41.07 9.98
N ASN A 267 2.38 40.52 9.41
CA ASN A 267 2.33 39.88 8.11
C ASN A 267 1.53 38.57 8.15
N LEU A 268 1.68 37.78 9.20
CA LEU A 268 0.97 36.51 9.39
C LEU A 268 -0.52 36.73 9.63
N ASP A 269 -0.93 37.83 10.27
CA ASP A 269 -2.33 38.18 10.50
C ASP A 269 -3.12 38.37 9.19
N SER A 270 -2.45 38.72 8.12
CA SER A 270 -3.07 38.86 6.79
C SER A 270 -3.25 37.54 6.03
N LYS A 271 -2.86 36.38 6.58
CA LYS A 271 -2.81 35.11 5.84
C LYS A 271 -4.03 34.24 6.12
N GLU A 272 -4.85 34.01 5.09
CA GLU A 272 -6.08 33.22 5.16
C GLU A 272 -5.86 31.72 5.50
N PHE A 273 -4.66 31.19 5.31
CA PHE A 273 -4.32 29.80 5.63
C PHE A 273 -4.00 29.56 7.11
N LEU A 274 -3.97 30.59 7.94
CA LEU A 274 -3.83 30.52 9.38
C LEU A 274 -5.18 30.71 10.08
N ALA A 275 -5.29 30.15 11.28
CA ALA A 275 -6.50 30.33 12.08
C ALA A 275 -6.63 31.75 12.59
N HIS A 276 -7.82 32.31 12.48
CA HIS A 276 -8.19 33.62 12.99
C HIS A 276 -9.32 33.49 14.01
N ASP A 277 -9.37 34.43 14.94
CA ASP A 277 -10.46 34.52 15.90
C ASP A 277 -11.75 35.08 15.26
N LYS A 278 -12.80 35.23 16.05
CA LYS A 278 -14.08 35.78 15.61
C LYS A 278 -14.02 37.26 15.20
N MET A 279 -12.95 37.98 15.57
CA MET A 279 -12.70 39.37 15.20
C MET A 279 -11.85 39.49 13.93
N GLY A 280 -11.35 38.35 13.41
CA GLY A 280 -10.47 38.28 12.25
C GLY A 280 -9.00 38.51 12.58
N GLU A 281 -8.61 38.45 13.83
CA GLU A 281 -7.22 38.54 14.27
C GLU A 281 -6.55 37.16 14.30
N LEU A 282 -5.23 37.11 14.01
CA LEU A 282 -4.46 35.88 14.04
C LEU A 282 -4.55 35.18 15.39
N LEU A 283 -4.99 33.95 15.42
CA LEU A 283 -5.11 33.15 16.62
C LEU A 283 -3.73 32.64 17.07
N LEU A 284 -3.09 33.35 17.97
CA LEU A 284 -1.85 32.96 18.62
C LEU A 284 -2.11 32.33 19.98
N ILE A 285 -1.56 31.14 20.22
CA ILE A 285 -1.69 30.49 21.55
C ILE A 285 -0.84 31.21 22.57
N GLU A 286 -1.46 31.59 23.70
CA GLU A 286 -0.82 32.27 24.80
C GLU A 286 -0.28 31.30 25.91
N PRO A 287 0.80 31.70 26.61
CA PRO A 287 1.60 32.87 26.36
C PRO A 287 2.43 32.78 25.10
N ASN A 288 2.61 33.86 24.38
CA ASN A 288 3.56 34.06 23.30
C ASN A 288 4.43 35.27 23.55
N LEU A 289 5.52 35.45 22.81
CA LEU A 289 6.45 36.55 23.07
C LEU A 289 5.77 37.93 22.97
N MET A 290 4.83 38.10 22.02
CA MET A 290 4.12 39.37 21.84
C MET A 290 3.19 39.66 23.02
N SER A 291 2.45 38.68 23.54
CA SER A 291 1.61 38.84 24.70
C SER A 291 2.44 39.18 25.96
N LEU A 292 3.61 38.55 26.11
CA LEU A 292 4.53 38.86 27.23
C LEU A 292 5.11 40.28 27.13
N ILE A 293 5.51 40.74 25.94
CA ILE A 293 5.99 42.09 25.67
C ILE A 293 4.91 43.13 25.98
N ASN A 294 3.69 42.90 25.52
CA ASN A 294 2.57 43.83 25.72
C ASN A 294 2.19 43.96 27.20
N GLN A 295 2.24 42.85 27.95
CA GLN A 295 1.88 42.85 29.38
C GLN A 295 2.99 43.37 30.30
N THR A 296 4.24 43.34 29.86
CA THR A 296 5.38 43.84 30.66
C THR A 296 5.79 45.27 30.31
N ASN A 297 5.07 45.95 29.41
CA ASN A 297 5.41 47.30 28.94
C ASN A 297 6.87 47.42 28.45
N ILE A 298 7.43 46.34 27.87
CA ILE A 298 8.76 46.38 27.27
C ILE A 298 8.74 47.43 26.15
N SER A 299 9.42 48.56 26.37
CA SER A 299 9.45 49.65 25.41
C SER A 299 10.22 49.34 24.13
N GLY A 300 10.99 48.24 24.14
CA GLY A 300 11.82 47.82 23.02
C GLY A 300 13.05 48.70 22.75
N ASN A 301 13.29 49.74 23.55
CA ASN A 301 14.33 50.73 23.27
C ASN A 301 15.69 50.43 23.90
N ASN A 302 15.75 49.54 24.91
CA ASN A 302 16.97 49.24 25.66
C ASN A 302 17.23 47.75 25.79
N LYS A 303 18.28 47.26 25.14
CA LYS A 303 18.65 45.83 25.12
C LYS A 303 18.83 45.26 26.55
N LYS A 304 19.51 45.95 27.45
CA LYS A 304 19.76 45.46 28.82
C LYS A 304 18.47 45.29 29.61
N GLU A 305 17.58 46.24 29.50
CA GLU A 305 16.28 46.24 30.19
C GLU A 305 15.41 45.10 29.66
N ASN A 306 15.39 44.91 28.35
CA ASN A 306 14.68 43.78 27.71
C ASN A 306 15.25 42.45 28.20
N GLN A 307 16.59 42.30 28.27
CA GLN A 307 17.24 41.08 28.71
C GLN A 307 16.89 40.78 30.19
N GLU A 308 16.99 41.76 31.09
CA GLU A 308 16.63 41.62 32.51
C GLU A 308 15.15 41.23 32.66
N THR A 309 14.26 41.81 31.85
CA THR A 309 12.84 41.49 31.88
C THR A 309 12.58 40.07 31.41
N PHE A 310 13.22 39.60 30.31
CA PHE A 310 13.10 38.23 29.84
C PHE A 310 13.63 37.22 30.87
N GLU A 311 14.76 37.49 31.49
CA GLU A 311 15.30 36.65 32.57
C GLU A 311 14.37 36.58 33.79
N ASN A 312 13.77 37.71 34.18
CA ASN A 312 12.79 37.76 35.27
C ASN A 312 11.53 36.94 34.92
N LEU A 313 11.00 37.09 33.72
CA LEU A 313 9.85 36.28 33.23
C LEU A 313 10.14 34.78 33.27
N ILE A 314 11.31 34.36 32.81
CA ILE A 314 11.71 32.95 32.79
C ILE A 314 11.88 32.41 34.23
N ASN A 315 12.40 33.21 35.16
CA ASN A 315 12.72 32.76 36.51
C ASN A 315 11.55 32.87 37.49
N GLN A 316 10.76 33.94 37.39
CA GLN A 316 9.74 34.30 38.39
C GLN A 316 8.31 34.19 37.85
N GLY A 317 8.13 34.09 36.51
CA GLY A 317 6.81 34.17 35.89
C GLY A 317 6.36 35.62 35.70
N LEU A 318 5.12 35.79 35.23
CA LEU A 318 4.47 37.09 35.09
C LEU A 318 3.45 37.27 36.21
N ILE A 319 3.67 38.32 37.02
CA ILE A 319 2.83 38.66 38.16
C ILE A 319 2.05 39.92 37.80
N ASN A 320 0.74 39.96 38.10
CA ASN A 320 -0.11 41.13 37.88
C ASN A 320 0.11 42.21 38.97
N GLU A 321 -0.51 43.38 38.80
CA GLU A 321 -0.44 44.50 39.75
C GLU A 321 -0.97 44.13 41.17
N ASN A 322 -1.78 43.09 41.30
CA ASN A 322 -2.32 42.59 42.54
C ASN A 322 -1.44 41.52 43.21
N ASN A 323 -0.22 41.28 42.72
CA ASN A 323 0.68 40.22 43.16
C ASN A 323 0.16 38.81 42.94
N GLU A 324 -0.77 38.60 42.00
CA GLU A 324 -1.23 37.28 41.57
C GLU A 324 -0.44 36.80 40.36
N GLU A 325 -0.12 35.52 40.32
CA GLU A 325 0.61 34.90 39.21
C GLU A 325 -0.29 34.81 37.97
N PHE A 326 0.00 35.61 36.94
CA PHE A 326 -0.72 35.59 35.68
C PHE A 326 -0.26 34.42 34.78
N TYR A 327 1.07 34.28 34.64
CA TYR A 327 1.69 33.11 34.03
C TYR A 327 2.83 32.58 34.87
N SER A 328 2.82 31.31 35.23
CA SER A 328 3.91 30.69 35.97
C SER A 328 5.21 30.63 35.12
N SER A 329 6.36 30.65 35.82
CA SER A 329 7.67 30.45 35.19
C SER A 329 7.71 29.23 34.29
N ASN A 330 7.12 28.11 34.71
CA ASN A 330 7.04 26.90 33.92
C ASN A 330 6.26 27.11 32.61
N ARG A 331 5.14 27.85 32.64
CA ARG A 331 4.33 28.14 31.47
C ARG A 331 5.06 29.07 30.49
N ILE A 332 5.82 30.04 30.99
CA ILE A 332 6.65 30.94 30.17
C ILE A 332 7.75 30.16 29.46
N LYS A 333 8.38 29.18 30.13
CA LYS A 333 9.44 28.33 29.54
C LYS A 333 8.99 27.49 28.36
N PHE A 334 7.69 27.29 28.16
CA PHE A 334 7.18 26.70 26.92
C PHE A 334 7.20 27.66 25.72
N THR A 335 7.44 28.97 25.96
CA THR A 335 7.40 29.98 24.91
C THR A 335 8.73 30.72 24.77
N LEU A 336 9.39 31.01 25.90
CA LEU A 336 10.63 31.78 25.97
C LEU A 336 11.61 31.05 26.86
N ILE A 337 12.78 30.72 26.34
CA ILE A 337 13.88 30.08 27.07
C ILE A 337 15.19 30.86 26.82
N LYS A 338 16.12 30.78 27.76
CA LYS A 338 17.48 31.29 27.59
C LYS A 338 18.46 30.16 27.41
N GLU A 339 19.27 30.22 26.34
CA GLU A 339 20.31 29.26 26.02
C GLU A 339 21.65 29.99 25.84
N GLY A 340 22.49 29.97 26.88
CA GLY A 340 23.71 30.76 26.90
C GLY A 340 23.40 32.26 26.92
N ASP A 341 23.90 32.99 25.91
CA ASP A 341 23.66 34.42 25.75
C ASP A 341 22.48 34.75 24.83
N GLU A 342 21.83 33.72 24.26
CA GLU A 342 20.71 33.85 23.34
C GLU A 342 19.38 33.46 23.99
N PHE A 343 18.29 33.96 23.42
CA PHE A 343 16.93 33.54 23.75
C PHE A 343 16.31 32.77 22.56
N SER A 344 15.48 31.80 22.89
CA SER A 344 14.65 31.10 21.92
C SER A 344 13.19 31.32 22.25
N THR A 345 12.38 31.62 21.25
CA THR A 345 10.93 31.78 21.37
C THR A 345 10.19 30.94 20.37
N VAL A 346 8.93 30.62 20.68
CA VAL A 346 8.02 29.92 19.78
C VAL A 346 6.68 30.66 19.65
N PHE A 347 6.18 30.74 18.41
CA PHE A 347 4.82 31.15 18.11
C PHE A 347 4.03 29.93 17.67
N ARG A 348 2.89 29.69 18.29
CA ARG A 348 2.01 28.59 18.00
C ARG A 348 0.80 29.12 17.25
N VAL A 349 0.66 28.71 15.98
CA VAL A 349 -0.40 29.14 15.07
C VAL A 349 -1.28 27.95 14.72
N GLY A 350 -2.58 28.17 14.56
CA GLY A 350 -3.49 27.14 14.08
C GLY A 350 -3.42 27.01 12.56
N ILE A 351 -3.47 25.77 12.07
CA ILE A 351 -3.55 25.45 10.64
C ILE A 351 -4.90 24.78 10.37
N PRO A 352 -5.93 25.54 9.93
CA PRO A 352 -7.23 24.97 9.58
C PRO A 352 -7.12 23.96 8.43
N ASP A 353 -8.00 22.96 8.42
CA ASP A 353 -8.02 21.87 7.42
C ASP A 353 -6.64 21.21 7.21
N SER A 354 -5.87 21.07 8.29
CA SER A 354 -4.51 20.47 8.26
C SER A 354 -4.50 19.00 7.83
N ALA A 355 -5.65 18.33 7.80
CA ALA A 355 -5.80 16.98 7.22
C ALA A 355 -5.58 16.98 5.70
N ASN A 356 -5.85 18.11 5.03
CA ASN A 356 -5.63 18.27 3.60
C ASN A 356 -4.17 18.66 3.32
N GLN A 357 -3.43 17.77 2.68
CA GLN A 357 -2.02 17.98 2.36
C GLN A 357 -1.78 19.27 1.56
N LYS A 358 -2.64 19.61 0.60
CA LYS A 358 -2.44 20.84 -0.22
C LYS A 358 -2.48 22.09 0.64
N VAL A 359 -3.40 22.14 1.61
CA VAL A 359 -3.52 23.28 2.54
C VAL A 359 -2.28 23.37 3.41
N THR A 360 -1.86 22.24 3.99
CA THR A 360 -0.67 22.21 4.87
C THR A 360 0.61 22.51 4.11
N THR A 361 0.78 22.00 2.88
CA THR A 361 1.93 22.32 2.02
C THR A 361 1.95 23.81 1.67
N LEU A 362 0.79 24.40 1.36
CA LEU A 362 0.70 25.83 1.08
C LEU A 362 1.06 26.65 2.32
N ALA A 363 0.48 26.32 3.48
CA ALA A 363 0.79 26.98 4.75
C ALA A 363 2.28 26.90 5.08
N ARG A 364 2.89 25.72 4.94
CA ARG A 364 4.32 25.52 5.15
C ARG A 364 5.17 26.41 4.25
N ASN A 365 4.93 26.37 2.94
CA ASN A 365 5.72 27.12 1.95
C ASN A 365 5.57 28.64 2.14
N GLU A 366 4.38 29.11 2.44
CA GLU A 366 4.15 30.55 2.70
C GLU A 366 4.76 31.00 4.02
N LEU A 367 4.70 30.17 5.09
CA LEU A 367 5.39 30.47 6.35
C LEU A 367 6.91 30.49 6.20
N GLU A 368 7.49 29.52 5.48
CA GLU A 368 8.93 29.51 5.18
C GLU A 368 9.34 30.80 4.45
N LYS A 369 8.55 31.23 3.46
CA LYS A 369 8.77 32.45 2.70
C LYS A 369 8.67 33.71 3.57
N GLU A 370 7.67 33.79 4.45
CA GLU A 370 7.52 34.92 5.38
C GLU A 370 8.68 35.01 6.38
N LEU A 371 9.35 33.90 6.67
CA LEU A 371 10.52 33.88 7.54
C LEU A 371 11.84 34.21 6.82
N GLU A 372 11.90 34.18 5.48
CA GLU A 372 13.14 34.38 4.73
C GLU A 372 13.83 35.73 5.02
N PHE A 373 13.08 36.79 5.38
CA PHE A 373 13.67 38.08 5.70
C PHE A 373 14.58 38.03 6.95
N LEU A 374 14.43 37.02 7.80
CA LEU A 374 15.26 36.80 8.98
C LEU A 374 16.67 36.32 8.65
N ASN A 375 16.88 35.71 7.46
CA ASN A 375 18.17 35.18 7.02
C ASN A 375 19.33 36.20 7.06
N ASN A 376 19.02 37.49 6.89
CA ASN A 376 20.04 38.55 6.81
C ASN A 376 20.19 39.33 8.12
N LYS A 377 19.61 38.86 9.22
CA LYS A 377 19.59 39.55 10.49
C LYS A 377 20.69 39.00 11.40
N THR A 378 21.65 39.86 11.77
CA THR A 378 22.81 39.46 12.59
C THR A 378 22.47 39.08 14.04
N TYR A 379 21.30 39.47 14.51
CA TYR A 379 20.80 39.14 15.84
C TYR A 379 19.92 37.89 15.88
N ILE A 380 19.64 37.26 14.73
CA ILE A 380 18.97 35.99 14.64
C ILE A 380 20.01 34.92 14.28
N SER A 381 20.10 33.87 15.08
CA SER A 381 21.04 32.76 14.88
C SER A 381 20.41 31.56 14.20
N ASP A 382 19.12 31.29 14.48
CA ASP A 382 18.37 30.20 13.91
C ASP A 382 16.87 30.49 13.94
N PHE A 383 16.15 29.97 12.95
CA PHE A 383 14.69 30.04 12.88
C PHE A 383 14.13 28.96 11.96
N GLY A 384 12.86 28.64 12.11
CA GLY A 384 12.17 27.71 11.23
C GLY A 384 10.77 27.38 11.71
N ILE A 385 10.20 26.39 11.05
CA ILE A 385 8.87 25.88 11.38
C ILE A 385 8.95 24.41 11.77
N THR A 386 8.06 24.00 12.67
CA THR A 386 7.90 22.62 13.12
C THR A 386 6.45 22.39 13.57
N GLY A 387 6.17 21.24 14.10
CA GLY A 387 4.83 20.87 14.55
C GLY A 387 4.23 19.74 13.74
N SER A 388 3.24 19.10 14.32
CA SER A 388 2.60 17.89 13.77
C SER A 388 2.17 18.04 12.29
N PRO A 389 1.47 19.12 11.88
CA PRO A 389 1.01 19.25 10.51
C PRO A 389 2.17 19.32 9.50
N PHE A 390 3.23 20.05 9.80
CA PHE A 390 4.36 20.24 8.89
C PHE A 390 5.25 19.00 8.76
N VAL A 391 5.51 18.32 9.88
CA VAL A 391 6.25 17.04 9.88
C VAL A 391 5.49 16.01 9.03
N ARG A 392 4.20 15.91 9.24
CA ARG A 392 3.32 15.01 8.51
C ARG A 392 3.24 15.36 7.01
N ASP A 393 3.19 16.65 6.65
CA ASP A 393 3.24 17.09 5.26
C ASP A 393 4.53 16.65 4.57
N ILE A 394 5.67 16.79 5.24
CA ILE A 394 6.97 16.36 4.70
C ILE A 394 6.99 14.84 4.49
N GLU A 395 6.49 14.06 5.46
CA GLU A 395 6.40 12.61 5.35
C GLU A 395 5.47 12.18 4.21
N LEU A 396 4.28 12.76 4.12
CA LEU A 396 3.31 12.43 3.07
C LEU A 396 3.79 12.88 1.68
N SER A 397 4.43 14.04 1.59
CA SER A 397 5.07 14.52 0.35
C SER A 397 6.21 13.61 -0.09
N SER A 398 7.02 13.13 0.86
CA SER A 398 8.08 12.17 0.61
C SER A 398 7.52 10.83 0.13
N ALA A 399 6.44 10.33 0.76
CA ALA A 399 5.74 9.13 0.34
C ALA A 399 5.22 9.24 -1.09
N THR A 400 4.51 10.31 -1.37
CA THR A 400 3.92 10.59 -2.69
C THR A 400 5.01 10.72 -3.76
N SER A 401 6.08 11.48 -3.48
CA SER A 401 7.24 11.60 -4.39
C SER A 401 7.91 10.25 -4.64
N SER A 402 8.05 9.44 -3.59
CA SER A 402 8.64 8.09 -3.71
C SER A 402 7.82 7.18 -4.60
N LEU A 403 6.48 7.27 -4.56
CA LEU A 403 5.60 6.53 -5.46
C LEU A 403 5.79 6.94 -6.92
N TYR A 404 5.81 8.25 -7.20
CA TYR A 404 6.03 8.74 -8.56
C TYR A 404 7.39 8.29 -9.14
N LYS A 405 8.36 7.98 -8.29
CA LYS A 405 9.67 7.45 -8.69
C LYS A 405 9.69 5.92 -8.74
N SER A 406 9.17 5.24 -7.72
CA SER A 406 9.24 3.77 -7.60
C SER A 406 8.39 3.05 -8.65
N ILE A 407 7.22 3.57 -9.00
CA ILE A 407 6.33 2.97 -10.01
C ILE A 407 7.01 2.86 -11.38
N PRO A 408 7.55 3.94 -11.98
CA PRO A 408 8.29 3.85 -13.23
C PRO A 408 9.54 2.97 -13.15
N ILE A 409 10.28 3.04 -12.03
CA ILE A 409 11.48 2.21 -11.81
C ILE A 409 11.11 0.73 -11.79
N ALA A 410 10.10 0.34 -11.03
CA ALA A 410 9.65 -1.05 -10.96
C ALA A 410 9.11 -1.54 -12.32
N ALA A 411 8.32 -0.72 -13.03
CA ALA A 411 7.82 -1.05 -14.35
C ALA A 411 8.96 -1.22 -15.38
N PHE A 412 9.96 -0.33 -15.35
CA PHE A 412 11.12 -0.42 -16.23
C PHE A 412 12.01 -1.62 -15.89
N ALA A 413 12.27 -1.89 -14.62
CA ALA A 413 13.05 -3.05 -14.19
C ALA A 413 12.33 -4.36 -14.57
N SER A 414 11.02 -4.44 -14.36
CA SER A 414 10.21 -5.59 -14.82
C SER A 414 10.25 -5.75 -16.34
N PHE A 415 10.18 -4.64 -17.10
CA PHE A 415 10.33 -4.67 -18.55
C PHE A 415 11.70 -5.25 -18.98
N ILE A 416 12.80 -4.86 -18.32
CA ILE A 416 14.14 -5.39 -18.62
C ILE A 416 14.21 -6.89 -18.36
N VAL A 417 13.68 -7.37 -17.23
CA VAL A 417 13.62 -8.81 -16.89
C VAL A 417 12.82 -9.58 -17.94
N LEU A 418 11.66 -9.06 -18.33
CA LEU A 418 10.83 -9.64 -19.38
C LEU A 418 11.54 -9.64 -20.75
N LEU A 419 12.26 -8.57 -21.08
CA LEU A 419 13.01 -8.46 -22.31
C LEU A 419 14.11 -9.54 -22.40
N ILE A 420 14.86 -9.73 -21.31
CA ILE A 420 15.90 -10.76 -21.21
C ILE A 420 15.29 -12.15 -21.33
N THR A 421 14.19 -12.41 -20.63
CA THR A 421 13.55 -13.72 -20.59
C THR A 421 12.83 -14.05 -21.90
N PHE A 422 12.06 -13.12 -22.43
CA PHE A 422 11.32 -13.35 -23.66
C PHE A 422 12.16 -13.19 -24.93
N ARG A 423 13.31 -12.50 -24.82
CA ARG A 423 14.16 -12.16 -25.97
C ARG A 423 13.37 -11.52 -27.13
N SER A 424 12.36 -10.71 -26.76
CA SER A 424 11.46 -10.06 -27.71
C SER A 424 10.87 -8.80 -27.08
N ILE A 425 11.22 -7.66 -27.65
CA ILE A 425 10.70 -6.35 -27.24
C ILE A 425 9.17 -6.32 -27.33
N LYS A 426 8.60 -6.88 -28.38
CA LYS A 426 7.14 -6.89 -28.62
C LYS A 426 6.40 -7.57 -27.47
N TYR A 427 6.79 -8.78 -27.09
CA TYR A 427 6.15 -9.52 -26.00
C TYR A 427 6.43 -8.88 -24.63
N ALA A 428 7.62 -8.36 -24.41
CA ALA A 428 7.92 -7.66 -23.15
C ALA A 428 7.03 -6.41 -22.97
N LEU A 429 6.92 -5.55 -23.99
CA LEU A 429 6.05 -4.38 -23.96
C LEU A 429 4.58 -4.74 -23.71
N VAL A 430 4.05 -5.69 -24.47
CA VAL A 430 2.65 -6.11 -24.35
C VAL A 430 2.34 -6.66 -22.97
N THR A 431 3.29 -7.32 -22.33
CA THR A 431 3.11 -7.87 -20.97
C THR A 431 3.12 -6.78 -19.90
N VAL A 432 3.83 -5.68 -20.09
CA VAL A 432 3.92 -4.56 -19.13
C VAL A 432 2.73 -3.58 -19.26
N ILE A 433 2.17 -3.38 -20.47
CA ILE A 433 1.08 -2.44 -20.71
C ILE A 433 -0.09 -2.60 -19.72
N PRO A 434 -0.61 -3.81 -19.42
CA PRO A 434 -1.70 -4.00 -18.46
C PRO A 434 -1.47 -3.36 -17.09
N ILE A 435 -0.22 -3.28 -16.64
CA ILE A 435 0.12 -2.68 -15.33
C ILE A 435 -0.22 -1.19 -15.31
N GLY A 436 0.20 -0.46 -16.36
CA GLY A 436 -0.10 0.98 -16.46
C GLY A 436 -1.60 1.25 -16.48
N LEU A 437 -2.38 0.37 -17.13
CA LEU A 437 -3.84 0.45 -17.13
C LEU A 437 -4.41 0.27 -15.72
N VAL A 438 -3.95 -0.77 -15.00
CA VAL A 438 -4.42 -1.09 -13.64
C VAL A 438 -4.15 0.07 -12.69
N VAL A 439 -2.95 0.65 -12.71
CA VAL A 439 -2.60 1.80 -11.85
C VAL A 439 -3.52 2.99 -12.12
N SER A 440 -3.72 3.31 -13.41
CA SER A 440 -4.62 4.40 -13.79
C SER A 440 -6.07 4.16 -13.34
N TRP A 441 -6.59 2.95 -13.56
CA TRP A 441 -7.96 2.59 -13.18
C TRP A 441 -8.14 2.58 -11.66
N LEU A 442 -7.15 2.07 -10.94
CA LEU A 442 -7.15 2.02 -9.48
C LEU A 442 -7.31 3.42 -8.88
N TYR A 443 -6.44 4.36 -9.26
CA TYR A 443 -6.51 5.72 -8.74
C TYR A 443 -7.77 6.47 -9.20
N GLY A 444 -8.27 6.20 -10.41
CA GLY A 444 -9.55 6.72 -10.86
C GLY A 444 -10.73 6.21 -10.01
N ILE A 445 -10.73 4.91 -9.65
CA ILE A 445 -11.75 4.31 -8.78
C ILE A 445 -11.61 4.83 -7.36
N MET A 446 -10.39 5.02 -6.85
CA MET A 446 -10.17 5.62 -5.53
C MET A 446 -10.82 7.00 -5.44
N PHE A 447 -10.65 7.85 -6.47
CA PHE A 447 -11.30 9.16 -6.52
C PHE A 447 -12.84 9.05 -6.50
N ILE A 448 -13.43 8.15 -7.31
CA ILE A 448 -14.90 7.95 -7.35
C ILE A 448 -15.42 7.40 -6.02
N GLY A 449 -14.68 6.50 -5.39
CA GLY A 449 -15.04 5.86 -4.11
C GLY A 449 -14.79 6.73 -2.89
N GLY A 450 -14.26 7.95 -3.05
CA GLY A 450 -13.96 8.85 -1.94
C GLY A 450 -12.74 8.44 -1.11
N TYR A 451 -11.90 7.52 -1.63
CA TYR A 451 -10.66 7.14 -0.96
C TYR A 451 -9.62 8.24 -1.14
N SER A 452 -8.91 8.55 -0.07
CA SER A 452 -7.76 9.47 -0.11
C SER A 452 -6.44 8.75 -0.34
N LEU A 453 -5.46 9.47 -0.86
CA LEU A 453 -4.08 8.98 -0.89
C LEU A 453 -3.44 9.25 0.46
N ASN A 454 -3.14 8.19 1.21
CA ASN A 454 -2.43 8.23 2.49
C ASN A 454 -1.21 7.30 2.43
N LEU A 455 -0.42 7.23 3.52
CA LEU A 455 0.78 6.39 3.59
C LEU A 455 0.54 4.93 3.22
N VAL A 456 -0.63 4.39 3.53
CA VAL A 456 -0.99 2.99 3.31
C VAL A 456 -1.49 2.77 1.90
N THR A 457 -2.44 3.58 1.44
CA THR A 457 -3.00 3.47 0.08
C THR A 457 -1.96 3.78 -0.99
N ALA A 458 -0.99 4.62 -0.66
CA ALA A 458 0.17 4.90 -1.49
C ALA A 458 1.01 3.65 -1.80
N THR A 459 1.20 2.76 -0.82
CA THR A 459 1.98 1.51 -1.04
C THR A 459 1.28 0.53 -1.99
N ILE A 460 -0.05 0.61 -2.14
CA ILE A 460 -0.83 -0.27 -3.04
C ILE A 460 -0.43 -0.04 -4.49
N GLY A 461 -0.07 1.19 -4.87
CA GLY A 461 0.43 1.48 -6.22
C GLY A 461 1.68 0.68 -6.58
N ALA A 462 2.61 0.52 -5.64
CA ALA A 462 3.81 -0.31 -5.84
C ALA A 462 3.48 -1.81 -5.84
N ILE A 463 2.57 -2.26 -4.96
CA ILE A 463 2.08 -3.64 -4.92
C ILE A 463 1.39 -4.00 -6.24
N SER A 464 0.65 -3.06 -6.84
CA SER A 464 -0.10 -3.30 -8.08
C SER A 464 0.82 -3.67 -9.26
N ILE A 465 2.08 -3.22 -9.24
CA ILE A 465 3.05 -3.59 -10.27
C ILE A 465 3.46 -5.05 -10.13
N GLY A 466 3.82 -5.50 -8.92
CA GLY A 466 4.21 -6.89 -8.68
C GLY A 466 3.07 -7.85 -9.03
N VAL A 467 1.94 -7.73 -8.34
CA VAL A 467 0.79 -8.64 -8.51
C VAL A 467 0.15 -8.54 -9.89
N GLY A 468 0.07 -7.33 -10.44
CA GLY A 468 -0.56 -7.12 -11.75
C GLY A 468 0.24 -7.71 -12.91
N ILE A 469 1.57 -7.71 -12.82
CA ILE A 469 2.43 -8.25 -13.88
C ILE A 469 2.38 -9.77 -13.94
N ASP A 470 2.20 -10.45 -12.81
CA ASP A 470 2.18 -11.91 -12.74
C ASP A 470 1.11 -12.53 -13.62
N PHE A 471 -0.11 -11.99 -13.56
CA PHE A 471 -1.20 -12.44 -14.42
C PHE A 471 -0.85 -12.30 -15.91
N SER A 472 -0.21 -11.19 -16.26
CA SER A 472 0.24 -10.91 -17.63
C SER A 472 1.38 -11.83 -18.06
N ILE A 473 2.33 -12.14 -17.16
CA ILE A 473 3.44 -13.06 -17.41
C ILE A 473 2.93 -14.45 -17.71
N HIS A 474 2.05 -14.99 -16.87
CA HIS A 474 1.51 -16.33 -17.03
C HIS A 474 0.75 -16.50 -18.36
N ILE A 475 -0.11 -15.55 -18.73
CA ILE A 475 -0.82 -15.55 -19.99
C ILE A 475 0.14 -15.45 -21.18
N THR A 476 1.07 -14.50 -21.14
CA THR A 476 2.03 -14.29 -22.24
C THR A 476 2.93 -15.49 -22.43
N GLN A 477 3.48 -16.06 -21.37
CA GLN A 477 4.35 -17.22 -21.41
C GLN A 477 3.62 -18.42 -22.01
N ARG A 478 2.42 -18.72 -21.51
CA ARG A 478 1.61 -19.82 -22.03
C ARG A 478 1.24 -19.62 -23.49
N PHE A 479 0.81 -18.42 -23.86
CA PHE A 479 0.49 -18.11 -25.25
C PHE A 479 1.70 -18.32 -26.17
N ARG A 480 2.91 -17.92 -25.75
CA ARG A 480 4.14 -18.12 -26.51
C ARG A 480 4.54 -19.59 -26.66
N GLU A 481 4.22 -20.42 -25.69
CA GLU A 481 4.43 -21.87 -25.79
C GLU A 481 3.48 -22.50 -26.79
N GLU A 482 2.19 -22.12 -26.73
CA GLU A 482 1.15 -22.70 -27.58
C GLU A 482 1.22 -22.22 -29.04
N ILE A 483 1.56 -20.96 -29.30
CA ILE A 483 1.66 -20.42 -30.67
C ILE A 483 2.80 -21.04 -31.48
N ARG A 484 3.79 -21.63 -30.82
CA ARG A 484 4.86 -22.37 -31.51
C ARG A 484 4.39 -23.70 -32.08
N LYS A 485 3.30 -24.28 -31.56
CA LYS A 485 2.81 -25.63 -31.89
C LYS A 485 1.46 -25.61 -32.57
N ASN A 486 0.70 -24.53 -32.43
CA ASN A 486 -0.69 -24.46 -32.85
C ASN A 486 -0.96 -23.20 -33.67
N SER A 487 -2.10 -23.20 -34.39
CA SER A 487 -2.62 -21.97 -34.97
C SER A 487 -3.01 -20.98 -33.89
N TYR A 488 -3.11 -19.71 -34.25
CA TYR A 488 -3.41 -18.60 -33.34
C TYR A 488 -4.66 -18.83 -32.47
N ASP A 489 -5.79 -19.21 -33.08
CA ASP A 489 -7.06 -19.45 -32.38
C ASP A 489 -6.94 -20.58 -31.34
N ILE A 490 -6.26 -21.68 -31.72
CA ILE A 490 -6.03 -22.82 -30.84
C ILE A 490 -5.07 -22.46 -29.70
N ALA A 491 -4.02 -21.70 -29.99
CA ALA A 491 -3.08 -21.25 -29.00
C ALA A 491 -3.76 -20.35 -27.92
N LEU A 492 -4.60 -19.42 -28.37
CA LEU A 492 -5.36 -18.57 -27.48
C LEU A 492 -6.34 -19.38 -26.61
N GLN A 493 -7.09 -20.28 -27.22
CA GLN A 493 -8.04 -21.15 -26.52
C GLN A 493 -7.36 -22.02 -25.45
N LYS A 494 -6.23 -22.65 -25.78
CA LYS A 494 -5.47 -23.47 -24.82
C LYS A 494 -4.88 -22.62 -23.69
N THR A 495 -4.44 -21.40 -23.98
CA THR A 495 -3.93 -20.48 -22.99
C THR A 495 -5.02 -20.09 -21.99
N LEU A 496 -6.20 -19.75 -22.48
CA LEU A 496 -7.31 -19.30 -21.63
C LEU A 496 -7.92 -20.46 -20.82
N ASN A 497 -8.12 -21.63 -21.44
CA ASN A 497 -8.67 -22.80 -20.74
C ASN A 497 -7.72 -23.36 -19.66
N GLY A 498 -6.41 -23.27 -19.86
CA GLY A 498 -5.43 -23.70 -18.86
C GLY A 498 -5.13 -22.58 -17.88
N THR A 499 -4.29 -21.65 -18.32
CA THR A 499 -3.75 -20.60 -17.47
C THR A 499 -4.80 -19.55 -17.08
N GLY A 500 -5.71 -19.17 -17.99
CA GLY A 500 -6.74 -18.17 -17.69
C GLY A 500 -7.67 -18.59 -16.55
N ILE A 501 -8.06 -19.86 -16.52
CA ILE A 501 -8.92 -20.40 -15.43
C ILE A 501 -8.13 -20.53 -14.11
N ALA A 502 -6.85 -20.92 -14.18
CA ALA A 502 -5.99 -20.94 -12.99
C ALA A 502 -5.86 -19.55 -12.38
N LEU A 503 -5.63 -18.52 -13.20
CA LEU A 503 -5.58 -17.12 -12.78
C LEU A 503 -6.90 -16.64 -12.17
N LEU A 504 -8.04 -17.02 -12.75
CA LEU A 504 -9.34 -16.68 -12.18
C LEU A 504 -9.48 -17.25 -10.76
N GLY A 505 -9.11 -18.52 -10.56
CA GLY A 505 -9.17 -19.16 -9.25
C GLY A 505 -8.25 -18.50 -8.21
N SER A 506 -7.00 -18.22 -8.57
CA SER A 506 -6.04 -17.56 -7.66
C SER A 506 -6.43 -16.12 -7.36
N ALA A 507 -6.84 -15.35 -8.38
CA ALA A 507 -7.30 -13.99 -8.21
C ALA A 507 -8.54 -13.90 -7.29
N LEU A 508 -9.54 -14.79 -7.48
CA LEU A 508 -10.71 -14.83 -6.61
C LEU A 508 -10.34 -15.16 -5.16
N SER A 509 -9.40 -16.09 -4.93
CA SER A 509 -8.90 -16.39 -3.59
C SER A 509 -8.27 -15.16 -2.94
N SER A 510 -7.47 -14.42 -3.68
CA SER A 510 -6.81 -13.20 -3.23
C SER A 510 -7.82 -12.06 -2.96
N ILE A 511 -8.77 -11.87 -3.87
CA ILE A 511 -9.85 -10.88 -3.72
C ILE A 511 -10.64 -11.15 -2.43
N VAL A 512 -11.06 -12.40 -2.20
CA VAL A 512 -11.77 -12.76 -0.97
C VAL A 512 -10.91 -12.51 0.26
N GLY A 513 -9.63 -12.90 0.25
CA GLY A 513 -8.72 -12.68 1.37
C GLY A 513 -8.57 -11.19 1.74
N PHE A 514 -8.36 -10.33 0.75
CA PHE A 514 -8.26 -8.88 0.99
C PHE A 514 -9.61 -8.23 1.29
N SER A 515 -10.72 -8.74 0.71
CA SER A 515 -12.06 -8.26 1.05
C SER A 515 -12.41 -8.52 2.52
N ILE A 516 -11.98 -9.65 3.10
CA ILE A 516 -12.17 -9.91 4.54
C ILE A 516 -11.44 -8.84 5.37
N MET A 517 -10.22 -8.44 4.97
CA MET A 517 -9.50 -7.34 5.61
C MET A 517 -10.23 -6.00 5.46
N GLY A 518 -11.02 -5.84 4.38
CA GLY A 518 -11.89 -4.68 4.16
C GLY A 518 -12.99 -4.49 5.21
N PHE A 519 -13.23 -5.46 6.10
CA PHE A 519 -14.12 -5.36 7.26
C PHE A 519 -13.36 -5.11 8.57
N ALA A 520 -12.08 -4.76 8.51
CA ALA A 520 -11.33 -4.41 9.71
C ALA A 520 -11.92 -3.16 10.38
N PRO A 521 -11.96 -3.10 11.72
CA PRO A 521 -12.54 -1.95 12.43
C PRO A 521 -11.69 -0.69 12.37
N MET A 522 -10.42 -0.79 11.93
CA MET A 522 -9.56 0.35 11.68
C MET A 522 -9.67 0.78 10.21
N PRO A 523 -10.09 2.03 9.90
CA PRO A 523 -10.29 2.52 8.53
C PRO A 523 -9.09 2.31 7.62
N MET A 524 -7.88 2.49 8.14
CA MET A 524 -6.64 2.30 7.40
C MET A 524 -6.48 0.86 6.86
N PHE A 525 -6.74 -0.16 7.68
CA PHE A 525 -6.68 -1.56 7.24
C PHE A 525 -7.87 -1.94 6.38
N SER A 526 -9.04 -1.40 6.68
CA SER A 526 -10.25 -1.57 5.87
C SER A 526 -10.02 -1.05 4.45
N SER A 527 -9.58 0.18 4.30
CA SER A 527 -9.26 0.80 3.01
C SER A 527 -8.16 0.03 2.26
N PHE A 528 -7.10 -0.39 2.95
CA PHE A 528 -6.05 -1.21 2.35
C PHE A 528 -6.60 -2.52 1.78
N GLY A 529 -7.44 -3.22 2.53
CA GLY A 529 -8.07 -4.47 2.09
C GLY A 529 -8.98 -4.26 0.88
N GLN A 530 -9.86 -3.27 0.93
CA GLN A 530 -10.80 -2.96 -0.14
C GLN A 530 -10.08 -2.54 -1.43
N ILE A 531 -9.16 -1.59 -1.35
CA ILE A 531 -8.42 -1.08 -2.51
C ILE A 531 -7.54 -2.17 -3.11
N THR A 532 -6.90 -3.02 -2.29
CA THR A 532 -6.10 -4.15 -2.80
C THR A 532 -6.97 -5.19 -3.49
N ALA A 533 -8.15 -5.51 -2.94
CA ALA A 533 -9.10 -6.41 -3.61
C ALA A 533 -9.56 -5.86 -4.97
N ILE A 534 -9.88 -4.56 -5.04
CA ILE A 534 -10.21 -3.86 -6.29
C ILE A 534 -9.04 -3.92 -7.26
N MET A 535 -7.82 -3.67 -6.81
CA MET A 535 -6.62 -3.72 -7.63
C MET A 535 -6.41 -5.10 -8.27
N ILE A 536 -6.53 -6.17 -7.50
CA ILE A 536 -6.39 -7.54 -8.01
C ILE A 536 -7.48 -7.84 -9.05
N PHE A 537 -8.72 -7.39 -8.80
CA PHE A 537 -9.82 -7.54 -9.76
C PHE A 537 -9.53 -6.80 -11.08
N LEU A 538 -9.01 -5.57 -11.02
CA LEU A 538 -8.61 -4.80 -12.20
C LEU A 538 -7.44 -5.45 -12.93
N ALA A 539 -6.46 -6.01 -12.21
CA ALA A 539 -5.34 -6.75 -12.77
C ALA A 539 -5.82 -8.00 -13.53
N LEU A 540 -6.77 -8.73 -12.96
CA LEU A 540 -7.41 -9.85 -13.64
C LEU A 540 -8.12 -9.41 -14.92
N ILE A 541 -8.93 -8.34 -14.86
CA ILE A 541 -9.63 -7.81 -16.05
C ILE A 541 -8.64 -7.40 -17.13
N SER A 542 -7.61 -6.65 -16.80
CA SER A 542 -6.64 -6.17 -17.78
C SER A 542 -5.88 -7.34 -18.44
N SER A 543 -5.50 -8.35 -17.67
CA SER A 543 -4.76 -9.52 -18.16
C SER A 543 -5.64 -10.48 -18.95
N VAL A 544 -6.92 -10.61 -18.61
CA VAL A 544 -7.83 -11.54 -19.29
C VAL A 544 -8.49 -10.95 -20.53
N PHE A 545 -8.82 -9.65 -20.52
CA PHE A 545 -9.55 -9.02 -21.64
C PHE A 545 -8.65 -8.16 -22.54
N VAL A 546 -7.72 -7.40 -21.98
CA VAL A 546 -6.88 -6.49 -22.77
C VAL A 546 -5.68 -7.22 -23.36
N LEU A 547 -4.95 -7.96 -22.52
CA LEU A 547 -3.72 -8.63 -22.94
C LEU A 547 -3.90 -9.62 -24.11
N PRO A 548 -4.94 -10.49 -24.17
CA PRO A 548 -5.16 -11.34 -25.33
C PRO A 548 -5.34 -10.54 -26.62
N SER A 549 -6.03 -9.40 -26.58
CA SER A 549 -6.20 -8.53 -27.74
C SER A 549 -4.86 -7.92 -28.22
N LEU A 550 -3.99 -7.56 -27.27
CA LEU A 550 -2.63 -7.06 -27.56
C LEU A 550 -1.75 -8.19 -28.14
N LEU A 551 -1.83 -9.40 -27.60
CA LEU A 551 -1.11 -10.58 -28.10
C LEU A 551 -1.54 -10.94 -29.54
N VAL A 552 -2.82 -10.75 -29.87
CA VAL A 552 -3.33 -10.88 -31.25
C VAL A 552 -2.55 -9.97 -32.21
N ILE A 553 -2.45 -8.70 -31.88
CA ILE A 553 -1.82 -7.69 -32.76
C ILE A 553 -0.35 -8.02 -32.97
N VAL A 554 0.35 -8.41 -31.90
CA VAL A 554 1.79 -8.65 -31.95
C VAL A 554 2.15 -9.98 -32.64
N SER A 555 1.24 -10.96 -32.59
CA SER A 555 1.45 -12.27 -33.21
C SER A 555 1.00 -12.36 -34.66
N LYS A 556 0.12 -11.47 -35.14
CA LYS A 556 -0.18 -11.35 -36.55
C LYS A 556 1.05 -10.83 -37.29
N LYS A 557 1.66 -11.67 -38.10
CA LYS A 557 2.70 -11.27 -39.05
C LYS A 557 2.09 -10.54 -40.22
#